data_282e794691b75660871dde5a2f0f84ac
#
_entry.id   282e794691b75660871dde5a2f0f84ac
#
_cell.length_a   1.000
_cell.length_b   1.000
_cell.length_c   1.000
_cell.angle_alpha   90.00
_cell.angle_beta   90.00
_cell.angle_gamma   90.00
#
_symmetry.space_group_name_H-M   'P 1'
#
loop_
_entity.id
_entity.type
_entity.pdbx_description
1 polymer ?
#
loop_
_entity_poly.entity_id
_entity_poly.type
_entity_poly.pdbx_seq_one_letter_code
_entity_poly.pdbx_strand_id
1 'polypeptide(L)'
;MNFQEKTTLGKTGLKVGRLGIASSYPAPAEAYEEAFEKGCNYFTIGSFIRGRSKEMIRAIRNISSNGKRDELVVAMAEYTHNRPIGHPHFLRGLKKLGLEYVDVLFLGYYMRKPRQSLINWALELKEKGLVRHIGISSHSRSVFPRMAEED
;
A
#
# COMPACT_ATOMS: atom_id res chain seq x y z
N MET A 1 -12.43 -18.44 -13.76
CA MET A 1 -11.87 -17.09 -13.48
C MET A 1 -10.36 -17.23 -13.40
N ASN A 2 -9.60 -16.52 -14.24
CA ASN A 2 -8.13 -16.59 -14.22
C ASN A 2 -7.60 -15.53 -13.25
N PHE A 3 -7.03 -15.94 -12.11
CA PHE A 3 -6.50 -15.02 -11.09
C PHE A 3 -5.17 -14.37 -11.51
N GLN A 4 -4.48 -14.89 -12.51
CA GLN A 4 -3.25 -14.33 -13.07
C GLN A 4 -3.53 -13.16 -14.02
N GLU A 5 -4.78 -13.04 -14.51
CA GLU A 5 -5.18 -11.94 -15.37
C GLU A 5 -5.10 -10.62 -14.61
N LYS A 6 -4.27 -9.71 -15.11
CA LYS A 6 -4.12 -8.37 -14.50
C LYS A 6 -5.27 -7.45 -14.91
N THR A 7 -5.73 -6.67 -13.96
CA THR A 7 -6.69 -5.56 -14.16
C THR A 7 -6.03 -4.23 -13.81
N THR A 8 -6.66 -3.13 -14.22
CA THR A 8 -6.17 -1.80 -13.83
C THR A 8 -6.78 -1.40 -12.49
N LEU A 9 -5.96 -0.97 -11.54
CA LEU A 9 -6.40 -0.48 -10.24
C LEU A 9 -7.01 0.92 -10.37
N GLY A 10 -8.32 1.00 -10.57
CA GLY A 10 -9.04 2.27 -10.74
C GLY A 10 -8.42 3.16 -11.83
N LYS A 11 -8.25 4.45 -11.53
CA LYS A 11 -7.64 5.46 -12.42
C LYS A 11 -6.11 5.54 -12.29
N THR A 12 -5.45 4.65 -11.52
CA THR A 12 -4.01 4.73 -11.23
C THR A 12 -3.12 4.31 -12.40
N GLY A 13 -3.63 3.55 -13.35
CA GLY A 13 -2.83 2.91 -14.40
C GLY A 13 -2.08 1.66 -13.93
N LEU A 14 -1.99 1.40 -12.63
CA LEU A 14 -1.29 0.23 -12.08
C LEU A 14 -1.97 -1.06 -12.49
N LYS A 15 -1.19 -2.01 -12.99
CA LYS A 15 -1.66 -3.36 -13.36
C LYS A 15 -1.51 -4.31 -12.18
N VAL A 16 -2.62 -4.79 -11.64
CA VAL A 16 -2.67 -5.67 -10.48
C VAL A 16 -3.40 -6.97 -10.78
N GLY A 17 -2.98 -8.04 -10.13
CA GLY A 17 -3.73 -9.29 -10.12
C GLY A 17 -5.11 -9.09 -9.46
N ARG A 18 -6.04 -9.99 -9.76
CA ARG A 18 -7.39 -9.95 -9.16
C ARG A 18 -7.41 -10.28 -7.67
N LEU A 19 -6.32 -10.87 -7.16
CA LEU A 19 -6.08 -11.09 -5.75
C LEU A 19 -4.89 -10.26 -5.28
N GLY A 20 -5.02 -9.65 -4.11
CA GLY A 20 -3.94 -9.01 -3.37
C GLY A 20 -3.69 -9.71 -2.05
N ILE A 21 -2.55 -9.48 -1.44
CA ILE A 21 -2.16 -10.10 -0.19
C ILE A 21 -1.91 -9.02 0.86
N ALA A 22 -2.46 -9.23 2.06
CA ALA A 22 -2.21 -8.38 3.22
C ALA A 22 -1.29 -9.07 4.22
N SER A 23 -0.45 -8.28 4.89
CA SER A 23 0.47 -8.77 5.93
C SER A 23 -0.20 -9.16 7.26
N SER A 24 -1.54 -9.14 7.31
CA SER A 24 -2.31 -9.43 8.54
C SER A 24 -2.15 -10.86 9.05
N TYR A 25 -1.93 -11.79 8.15
CA TYR A 25 -1.71 -13.21 8.47
C TYR A 25 -0.28 -13.58 8.09
N PRO A 26 0.51 -14.09 9.05
CA PRO A 26 1.90 -14.44 8.77
C PRO A 26 1.98 -15.66 7.86
N ALA A 27 2.84 -15.56 6.85
CA ALA A 27 3.26 -16.65 5.99
C ALA A 27 4.79 -16.52 5.78
N PRO A 28 5.49 -17.60 5.40
CA PRO A 28 6.90 -17.52 5.02
C PRO A 28 7.11 -16.58 3.84
N ALA A 29 8.29 -15.96 3.73
CA ALA A 29 8.59 -15.05 2.62
C ALA A 29 8.46 -15.73 1.27
N GLU A 30 8.85 -16.98 1.18
CA GLU A 30 8.79 -17.83 -0.01
C GLU A 30 7.33 -18.00 -0.51
N ALA A 31 6.34 -18.04 0.40
CA ALA A 31 4.93 -18.11 0.02
C ALA A 31 4.43 -16.80 -0.62
N TYR A 32 4.92 -15.64 -0.15
CA TYR A 32 4.63 -14.35 -0.78
C TYR A 32 5.30 -14.23 -2.15
N GLU A 33 6.54 -14.69 -2.28
CA GLU A 33 7.29 -14.71 -3.54
C GLU A 33 6.60 -15.63 -4.55
N GLU A 34 6.20 -16.83 -4.14
CA GLU A 34 5.44 -17.75 -4.99
C GLU A 34 4.10 -17.14 -5.44
N ALA A 35 3.39 -16.48 -4.54
CA ALA A 35 2.15 -15.81 -4.88
C ALA A 35 2.37 -14.67 -5.90
N PHE A 36 3.47 -13.92 -5.77
CA PHE A 36 3.87 -12.90 -6.74
C PHE A 36 4.11 -13.52 -8.12
N GLU A 37 4.87 -14.60 -8.22
CA GLU A 37 5.12 -15.31 -9.48
C GLU A 37 3.82 -15.87 -10.10
N LYS A 38 2.82 -16.17 -9.27
CA LYS A 38 1.48 -16.59 -9.71
C LYS A 38 0.54 -15.43 -10.04
N GLY A 39 1.05 -14.17 -10.06
CA GLY A 39 0.32 -12.98 -10.49
C GLY A 39 -0.34 -12.17 -9.37
N CYS A 40 -0.21 -12.57 -8.09
CA CYS A 40 -0.64 -11.77 -6.93
C CYS A 40 0.40 -10.67 -6.63
N ASN A 41 0.45 -9.63 -7.42
CA ASN A 41 1.47 -8.59 -7.31
C ASN A 41 1.06 -7.36 -6.48
N TYR A 42 -0.09 -7.38 -5.80
CA TYR A 42 -0.57 -6.30 -4.94
C TYR A 42 -0.42 -6.69 -3.47
N PHE A 43 0.56 -6.07 -2.79
CA PHE A 43 0.87 -6.37 -1.39
C PHE A 43 0.51 -5.19 -0.50
N THR A 44 -0.29 -5.45 0.54
CA THR A 44 -0.71 -4.43 1.51
C THR A 44 -0.03 -4.63 2.85
N ILE A 45 0.61 -3.57 3.36
CA ILE A 45 1.32 -3.55 4.63
C ILE A 45 0.95 -2.32 5.46
N GLY A 46 0.87 -2.45 6.79
CA GLY A 46 0.67 -1.30 7.66
C GLY A 46 1.96 -0.51 7.89
N SER A 47 1.86 0.81 8.07
CA SER A 47 2.99 1.68 8.41
C SER A 47 3.62 1.31 9.76
N PHE A 48 2.84 0.75 10.68
CA PHE A 48 3.32 0.13 11.92
C PHE A 48 3.93 -1.24 11.70
N ILE A 49 4.92 -1.41 10.94
CA ILE A 49 5.54 -2.69 10.65
C ILE A 49 5.97 -3.39 11.96
N ARG A 50 5.08 -4.18 12.53
CA ARG A 50 5.32 -5.06 13.66
C ARG A 50 5.51 -6.49 13.19
N GLY A 51 5.94 -7.39 14.06
CA GLY A 51 6.42 -8.73 13.78
C GLY A 51 5.68 -9.58 12.73
N ARG A 52 4.37 -9.41 12.56
CA ARG A 52 3.58 -10.13 11.56
C ARG A 52 3.98 -9.83 10.11
N SER A 53 4.52 -8.64 9.86
CA SER A 53 4.91 -8.19 8.52
C SER A 53 6.35 -8.54 8.14
N LYS A 54 7.12 -9.19 9.01
CA LYS A 54 8.56 -9.46 8.82
C LYS A 54 8.83 -10.23 7.53
N GLU A 55 8.09 -11.28 7.31
CA GLU A 55 8.31 -12.17 6.16
C GLU A 55 7.84 -11.51 4.85
N MET A 56 6.73 -10.77 4.85
CA MET A 56 6.33 -9.98 3.68
C MET A 56 7.36 -8.89 3.35
N ILE A 57 7.98 -8.25 4.35
CA ILE A 57 9.07 -7.29 4.12
C ILE A 57 10.25 -7.98 3.44
N ARG A 58 10.62 -9.19 3.89
CA ARG A 58 11.68 -9.98 3.27
C ARG A 58 11.36 -10.30 1.81
N ALA A 59 10.14 -10.77 1.53
CA ALA A 59 9.69 -11.04 0.16
C ALA A 59 9.71 -9.79 -0.73
N ILE A 60 9.20 -8.64 -0.25
CA ILE A 60 9.23 -7.38 -1.00
C ILE A 60 10.67 -6.99 -1.36
N ARG A 61 11.61 -7.12 -0.40
CA ARG A 61 13.03 -6.84 -0.66
C ARG A 61 13.63 -7.79 -1.69
N ASN A 62 13.36 -9.09 -1.56
CA ASN A 62 13.86 -10.10 -2.50
C ASN A 62 13.34 -9.84 -3.91
N ILE A 63 12.03 -9.64 -4.07
CA ILE A 63 11.41 -9.32 -5.37
C ILE A 63 12.03 -8.05 -5.97
N SER A 64 12.20 -7.00 -5.15
CA SER A 64 12.77 -5.73 -5.61
C SER A 64 14.24 -5.85 -5.98
N SER A 65 15.05 -6.55 -5.19
CA SER A 65 16.49 -6.77 -5.49
C SER A 65 16.73 -7.64 -6.71
N ASN A 66 15.76 -8.49 -7.06
CA ASN A 66 15.77 -9.30 -8.28
C ASN A 66 15.32 -8.51 -9.54
N GLY A 67 15.23 -7.18 -9.46
CA GLY A 67 14.88 -6.31 -10.59
C GLY A 67 13.38 -6.25 -10.92
N LYS A 68 12.51 -6.84 -10.09
CA LYS A 68 11.05 -6.91 -10.34
C LYS A 68 10.24 -5.86 -9.58
N ARG A 69 10.89 -4.76 -9.09
CA ARG A 69 10.20 -3.71 -8.33
C ARG A 69 9.03 -3.10 -9.08
N ASP A 70 9.17 -2.88 -10.37
CA ASP A 70 8.14 -2.25 -11.21
C ASP A 70 6.95 -3.17 -11.52
N GLU A 71 7.09 -4.46 -11.29
CA GLU A 71 6.01 -5.43 -11.41
C GLU A 71 5.20 -5.57 -10.13
N LEU A 72 5.79 -5.16 -8.97
CA LEU A 72 5.20 -5.26 -7.65
C LEU A 72 4.49 -3.95 -7.27
N VAL A 73 3.24 -4.03 -6.85
CA VAL A 73 2.47 -2.92 -6.30
C VAL A 73 2.43 -3.03 -4.78
N VAL A 74 3.12 -2.10 -4.11
CA VAL A 74 3.16 -2.04 -2.64
C VAL A 74 2.24 -0.94 -2.14
N ALA A 75 1.24 -1.32 -1.35
CA ALA A 75 0.32 -0.42 -0.70
C ALA A 75 0.62 -0.35 0.81
N MET A 76 0.92 0.83 1.30
CA MET A 76 1.15 1.07 2.74
C MET A 76 -0.04 1.77 3.37
N ALA A 77 -0.57 1.19 4.45
CA ALA A 77 -1.69 1.77 5.18
C ALA A 77 -1.23 2.54 6.41
N GLU A 78 -1.65 3.79 6.53
CA GLU A 78 -1.39 4.67 7.67
C GLU A 78 -2.66 4.80 8.52
N TYR A 79 -2.57 4.43 9.80
CA TYR A 79 -3.70 4.35 10.71
C TYR A 79 -3.65 5.34 11.87
N THR A 80 -2.61 6.18 11.97
CA THR A 80 -2.45 7.06 13.14
C THR A 80 -3.39 8.25 13.12
N HIS A 81 -3.95 8.62 11.97
CA HIS A 81 -4.75 9.82 11.77
C HIS A 81 -4.07 11.12 12.26
N ASN A 82 -2.74 11.09 12.38
CA ASN A 82 -1.94 12.15 12.98
C ASN A 82 -0.59 12.27 12.24
N ARG A 83 -0.34 13.40 11.57
CA ARG A 83 0.89 13.65 10.81
C ARG A 83 2.17 13.53 11.67
N PRO A 84 2.30 14.17 12.85
CA PRO A 84 3.48 14.05 13.69
C PRO A 84 3.90 12.62 14.02
N ILE A 85 2.95 11.70 14.13
CA ILE A 85 3.18 10.28 14.38
C ILE A 85 3.31 9.51 13.08
N GLY A 86 2.41 9.75 12.12
CA GLY A 86 2.34 9.02 10.86
C GLY A 86 3.55 9.22 9.97
N HIS A 87 4.07 10.45 9.89
CA HIS A 87 5.21 10.76 9.02
C HIS A 87 6.48 9.96 9.37
N PRO A 88 6.97 9.95 10.63
CA PRO A 88 8.11 9.12 10.99
C PRO A 88 7.82 7.61 10.88
N HIS A 89 6.58 7.16 11.10
CA HIS A 89 6.21 5.76 10.85
C HIS A 89 6.29 5.40 9.37
N PHE A 90 5.77 6.25 8.49
CA PHE A 90 5.85 6.07 7.06
C PHE A 90 7.30 5.97 6.56
N LEU A 91 8.15 6.93 6.93
CA LEU A 91 9.57 6.93 6.53
C LEU A 91 10.33 5.70 7.07
N ARG A 92 10.05 5.30 8.32
CA ARG A 92 10.61 4.08 8.89
C ARG A 92 10.11 2.83 8.15
N GLY A 93 8.85 2.84 7.71
CA GLY A 93 8.26 1.81 6.87
C GLY A 93 9.00 1.66 5.55
N LEU A 94 9.19 2.74 4.80
CA LEU A 94 9.99 2.75 3.56
C LEU A 94 11.39 2.18 3.77
N LYS A 95 12.09 2.66 4.79
CA LYS A 95 13.44 2.16 5.13
C LYS A 95 13.44 0.66 5.42
N LYS A 96 12.45 0.16 6.16
CA LYS A 96 12.33 -1.27 6.46
C LYS A 96 12.02 -2.10 5.23
N LEU A 97 11.23 -1.58 4.30
CA LEU A 97 10.94 -2.21 3.02
C LEU A 97 12.14 -2.18 2.07
N GLY A 98 13.11 -1.30 2.29
CA GLY A 98 14.21 -1.06 1.35
C GLY A 98 13.74 -0.43 0.05
N LEU A 99 12.68 0.39 0.12
CA LEU A 99 12.06 1.03 -1.03
C LEU A 99 12.26 2.55 -0.98
N GLU A 100 12.38 3.17 -2.14
CA GLU A 100 12.40 4.62 -2.31
C GLU A 100 10.98 5.21 -2.27
N TYR A 101 9.98 4.43 -2.70
CA TYR A 101 8.59 4.83 -2.75
C TYR A 101 7.63 3.65 -2.51
N VAL A 102 6.39 3.95 -2.17
CA VAL A 102 5.26 3.01 -2.25
C VAL A 102 4.33 3.41 -3.40
N ASP A 103 3.67 2.43 -4.00
CA ASP A 103 2.76 2.68 -5.11
C ASP A 103 1.46 3.32 -4.61
N VAL A 104 0.97 2.91 -3.44
CA VAL A 104 -0.25 3.46 -2.85
C VAL A 104 -0.04 3.73 -1.37
N LEU A 105 -0.37 4.93 -0.92
CA LEU A 105 -0.56 5.24 0.50
C LEU A 105 -2.06 5.22 0.80
N PHE A 106 -2.49 4.33 1.68
CA PHE A 106 -3.85 4.34 2.21
C PHE A 106 -3.91 5.13 3.51
N LEU A 107 -4.78 6.14 3.55
CA LEU A 107 -5.28 6.73 4.78
C LEU A 107 -6.36 5.78 5.34
N GLY A 108 -6.03 5.09 6.45
CA GLY A 108 -6.77 3.91 6.93
C GLY A 108 -7.91 4.23 7.87
N TYR A 109 -9.01 3.48 7.75
CA TYR A 109 -10.17 3.43 8.65
C TYR A 109 -10.90 4.77 8.87
N TYR A 110 -11.15 5.50 7.81
CA TYR A 110 -11.90 6.75 7.88
C TYR A 110 -13.41 6.51 7.75
N MET A 111 -14.18 7.00 8.73
CA MET A 111 -15.65 6.99 8.69
C MET A 111 -16.22 8.27 8.04
N ARG A 112 -15.37 9.23 7.74
CA ARG A 112 -15.66 10.52 7.09
C ARG A 112 -14.39 11.02 6.40
N LYS A 113 -14.49 12.08 5.61
CA LYS A 113 -13.31 12.70 4.95
C LYS A 113 -12.18 12.94 5.95
N PRO A 114 -10.95 12.55 5.63
CA PRO A 114 -9.77 12.89 6.43
C PRO A 114 -9.63 14.41 6.61
N ARG A 115 -9.00 14.84 7.69
CA ARG A 115 -8.68 16.25 7.90
C ARG A 115 -7.79 16.75 6.77
N GLN A 116 -8.01 17.99 6.33
CA GLN A 116 -7.24 18.60 5.23
C GLN A 116 -5.72 18.55 5.47
N SER A 117 -5.27 18.68 6.72
CA SER A 117 -3.86 18.57 7.08
C SER A 117 -3.24 17.20 6.77
N LEU A 118 -4.02 16.12 6.85
CA LEU A 118 -3.56 14.77 6.48
C LEU A 118 -3.58 14.56 4.97
N ILE A 119 -4.59 15.11 4.29
CA ILE A 119 -4.64 15.11 2.83
C ILE A 119 -3.43 15.87 2.28
N ASN A 120 -3.16 17.08 2.79
CA ASN A 120 -2.01 17.88 2.37
C ASN A 120 -0.69 17.14 2.63
N TRP A 121 -0.56 16.46 3.76
CA TRP A 121 0.62 15.63 4.03
C TRP A 121 0.78 14.49 3.02
N ALA A 122 -0.30 13.78 2.67
CA ALA A 122 -0.24 12.72 1.67
C ALA A 122 0.15 13.27 0.28
N LEU A 123 -0.38 14.45 -0.08
CA LEU A 123 0.00 15.16 -1.31
C LEU A 123 1.48 15.58 -1.31
N GLU A 124 2.00 16.12 -0.18
CA GLU A 124 3.43 16.42 -0.04
C GLU A 124 4.31 15.17 -0.25
N LEU A 125 3.90 14.01 0.27
CA LEU A 125 4.63 12.77 0.02
C LEU A 125 4.62 12.37 -1.45
N LYS A 126 3.50 12.59 -2.13
CA LYS A 126 3.37 12.33 -3.57
C LYS A 126 4.25 13.28 -4.39
N GLU A 127 4.23 14.58 -4.09
CA GLU A 127 5.10 15.59 -4.73
C GLU A 127 6.60 15.26 -4.56
N LYS A 128 6.98 14.71 -3.40
CA LYS A 128 8.34 14.23 -3.12
C LYS A 128 8.69 12.90 -3.79
N GLY A 129 7.77 12.29 -4.54
CA GLY A 129 7.98 11.01 -5.18
C GLY A 129 8.01 9.79 -4.25
N LEU A 130 7.67 9.97 -2.96
CA LEU A 130 7.65 8.89 -1.97
C LEU A 130 6.37 8.04 -2.04
N VAL A 131 5.34 8.55 -2.71
CA VAL A 131 4.04 7.92 -2.91
C VAL A 131 3.57 8.20 -4.35
N ARG A 132 3.15 7.18 -5.08
CA ARG A 132 2.60 7.36 -6.44
C ARG A 132 1.12 7.74 -6.41
N HIS A 133 0.33 7.04 -5.59
CA HIS A 133 -1.12 7.22 -5.49
C HIS A 133 -1.57 7.27 -4.04
N ILE A 134 -2.66 7.99 -3.78
CA ILE A 134 -3.28 8.10 -2.46
C ILE A 134 -4.64 7.42 -2.53
N GLY A 135 -4.95 6.64 -1.50
CA GLY A 135 -6.23 5.97 -1.34
C GLY A 135 -6.77 6.14 0.07
N ILE A 136 -8.01 5.77 0.24
CA ILE A 136 -8.70 5.75 1.55
C ILE A 136 -9.28 4.37 1.77
N SER A 137 -9.21 3.90 3.01
CA SER A 137 -9.95 2.72 3.44
C SER A 137 -10.98 3.07 4.51
N SER A 138 -12.13 2.44 4.43
CA SER A 138 -13.23 2.64 5.37
C SER A 138 -14.03 1.35 5.54
N HIS A 139 -14.59 1.16 6.74
CA HIS A 139 -15.63 0.16 6.99
C HIS A 139 -17.04 0.68 6.64
N SER A 140 -17.20 1.98 6.44
CA SER A 140 -18.47 2.60 6.03
C SER A 140 -18.50 2.79 4.51
N ARG A 141 -19.34 2.03 3.81
CA ARG A 141 -19.51 2.14 2.36
C ARG A 141 -20.03 3.51 1.91
N SER A 142 -20.78 4.20 2.75
CA SER A 142 -21.34 5.53 2.45
C SER A 142 -20.29 6.64 2.34
N VAL A 143 -19.06 6.39 2.78
CA VAL A 143 -17.95 7.36 2.66
C VAL A 143 -17.47 7.50 1.22
N PHE A 144 -17.42 6.39 0.47
CA PHE A 144 -16.77 6.35 -0.84
C PHE A 144 -17.47 7.22 -1.91
N PRO A 145 -18.82 7.19 -2.08
CA PRO A 145 -19.47 8.06 -3.07
C PRO A 145 -19.20 9.53 -2.82
N ARG A 146 -19.31 9.96 -1.54
CA ARG A 146 -19.09 11.36 -1.16
C ARG A 146 -17.66 11.85 -1.44
N MET A 147 -16.69 10.94 -1.39
CA MET A 147 -15.29 11.28 -1.64
C MET A 147 -14.92 11.21 -3.12
N ALA A 148 -15.63 10.39 -3.89
CA ALA A 148 -15.44 10.29 -5.34
C ALA A 148 -16.00 11.49 -6.11
N GLU A 149 -16.88 12.28 -5.49
CA GLU A 149 -17.47 13.50 -6.06
C GLU A 149 -16.59 14.75 -5.82
N GLU A 150 -15.60 14.63 -4.92
CA GLU A 150 -14.68 15.70 -4.58
C GLU A 150 -13.32 15.45 -5.25
N ASP A 151 -13.19 15.82 -6.54
CA ASP A 151 -11.92 15.86 -7.28
C ASP A 151 -11.10 17.10 -6.94
#